data_f4bc94d6bd8b892aa1a366a38ef6b013
#
_entry.id   f4bc94d6bd8b892aa1a366a38ef6b013
#
_cell.length_a   1.000
_cell.length_b   1.000
_cell.length_c   1.000
_cell.angle_alpha   90.00
_cell.angle_beta   90.00
_cell.angle_gamma   90.00
#
_symmetry.space_group_name_H-M   'P 1'
#
loop_
_entity.id
_entity.type
_entity.pdbx_description
1 polymer ?
#
loop_
_entity_poly.entity_id
_entity_poly.type
_entity_poly.pdbx_seq_one_letter_code
_entity_poly.pdbx_strand_id
1 'polypeptide(L)'
;MQASAITTAQRLSTLAILYEQGQASKLMDRTLDKLLAHEAEQARAQLEVLQADLAEFEGQYGMASDDFYRRYQAGQTDDRMDFVEWAALVQMAARLRQRLRVLVGGNGP
;
A
#
# COMPACT_ATOMS: atom_id res chain seq x y z
N MET A 1 33.30 14.72 -15.33
CA MET A 1 32.08 15.23 -14.86
C MET A 1 30.90 14.35 -15.19
N GLN A 2 30.02 14.21 -14.30
CA GLN A 2 28.97 13.27 -14.43
C GLN A 2 27.62 13.93 -14.40
N ALA A 3 26.78 13.64 -15.36
CA ALA A 3 25.44 14.17 -15.37
C ALA A 3 24.65 13.49 -14.26
N SER A 4 23.89 14.25 -13.54
CA SER A 4 22.99 13.68 -12.54
C SER A 4 21.90 12.90 -13.24
N ALA A 5 21.65 11.72 -12.76
CA ALA A 5 20.55 10.93 -13.28
C ALA A 5 19.23 11.58 -12.88
N ILE A 6 18.30 11.69 -13.82
CA ILE A 6 16.96 12.18 -13.54
C ILE A 6 16.21 11.07 -12.79
N THR A 7 15.67 11.40 -11.63
CA THR A 7 14.92 10.43 -10.86
C THR A 7 13.54 10.18 -11.45
N THR A 8 12.92 9.09 -11.08
CA THR A 8 11.54 8.78 -11.48
C THR A 8 10.58 9.85 -10.98
N ALA A 9 10.79 10.33 -9.76
CA ALA A 9 9.97 11.42 -9.22
C ALA A 9 10.06 12.68 -10.08
N GLN A 10 11.24 12.99 -10.58
CA GLN A 10 11.43 14.15 -11.46
C GLN A 10 10.73 13.95 -12.80
N ARG A 11 10.75 12.74 -13.34
CA ARG A 11 10.01 12.42 -14.57
C ARG A 11 8.51 12.57 -14.38
N LEU A 12 8.00 12.15 -13.22
CA LEU A 12 6.58 12.33 -12.90
C LEU A 12 6.23 13.81 -12.77
N SER A 13 7.12 14.60 -12.19
CA SER A 13 6.93 16.05 -12.13
C SER A 13 6.85 16.67 -13.51
N THR A 14 7.67 16.19 -14.46
CA THR A 14 7.61 16.65 -15.85
C THR A 14 6.24 16.39 -16.45
N LEU A 15 5.71 15.18 -16.22
CA LEU A 15 4.36 14.84 -16.71
C LEU A 15 3.30 15.74 -16.09
N ALA A 16 3.41 15.98 -14.79
CA ALA A 16 2.45 16.83 -14.07
C ALA A 16 2.45 18.26 -14.67
N ILE A 17 3.62 18.79 -14.99
CA ILE A 17 3.73 20.13 -15.61
C ILE A 17 3.01 20.16 -16.95
N LEU A 18 3.18 19.10 -17.75
CA LEU A 18 2.51 19.02 -19.06
C LEU A 18 0.99 19.00 -18.90
N TYR A 19 0.47 18.30 -17.91
CA TYR A 19 -0.95 18.29 -17.60
C TYR A 19 -1.43 19.69 -17.18
N GLU A 20 -0.67 20.36 -16.33
CA GLU A 20 -1.01 21.69 -15.85
C GLU A 20 -1.04 22.71 -16.99
N GLN A 21 -0.20 22.50 -18.00
CA GLN A 21 -0.14 23.40 -19.16
C GLN A 21 -1.10 23.00 -20.30
N GLY A 22 -1.93 22.01 -20.07
CA GLY A 22 -2.86 21.53 -21.09
C GLY A 22 -2.20 20.81 -22.26
N GLN A 23 -1.01 20.25 -22.04
CA GLN A 23 -0.22 19.62 -23.09
C GLN A 23 -0.11 18.11 -22.94
N ALA A 24 -0.98 17.51 -22.17
CA ALA A 24 -1.01 16.05 -22.02
C ALA A 24 -1.54 15.39 -23.28
N SER A 25 -1.04 14.20 -23.57
CA SER A 25 -1.47 13.43 -24.73
C SER A 25 -2.42 12.31 -24.32
N LYS A 26 -3.15 11.78 -25.29
CA LYS A 26 -4.01 10.60 -25.06
C LYS A 26 -3.20 9.40 -24.63
N LEU A 27 -1.98 9.25 -25.15
CA LEU A 27 -1.09 8.17 -24.73
C LEU A 27 -0.76 8.29 -23.25
N MET A 28 -0.48 9.48 -22.78
CA MET A 28 -0.20 9.71 -21.35
C MET A 28 -1.41 9.32 -20.51
N ASP A 29 -2.60 9.73 -20.89
CA ASP A 29 -3.82 9.39 -20.15
C ASP A 29 -4.02 7.87 -20.06
N ARG A 30 -3.93 7.19 -21.19
CA ARG A 30 -4.14 5.75 -21.23
C ARG A 30 -3.09 4.98 -20.44
N THR A 31 -1.84 5.43 -20.57
CA THR A 31 -0.72 4.77 -19.90
C THR A 31 -0.83 4.93 -18.39
N LEU A 32 -1.15 6.13 -17.94
CA LEU A 32 -1.30 6.39 -16.50
C LEU A 32 -2.51 5.63 -15.93
N ASP A 33 -3.63 5.60 -16.66
CA ASP A 33 -4.80 4.84 -16.22
C ASP A 33 -4.48 3.36 -16.06
N LYS A 34 -3.81 2.79 -17.04
CA LYS A 34 -3.44 1.36 -17.00
C LYS A 34 -2.45 1.08 -15.89
N LEU A 35 -1.48 1.97 -15.71
CA LEU A 35 -0.48 1.80 -14.67
C LEU A 35 -1.15 1.81 -13.28
N LEU A 36 -1.99 2.80 -13.03
CA LEU A 36 -2.66 2.91 -11.74
C LEU A 36 -3.60 1.73 -11.48
N ALA A 37 -4.33 1.31 -12.51
CA ALA A 37 -5.23 0.15 -12.39
C ALA A 37 -4.45 -1.13 -12.11
N HIS A 38 -3.32 -1.32 -12.78
CA HIS A 38 -2.48 -2.50 -12.57
C HIS A 38 -1.93 -2.53 -11.14
N GLU A 39 -1.40 -1.40 -10.66
CA GLU A 39 -0.85 -1.31 -9.31
C GLU A 39 -1.93 -1.53 -8.25
N ALA A 40 -3.14 -1.02 -8.48
CA ALA A 40 -4.25 -1.23 -7.57
C ALA A 40 -4.65 -2.71 -7.51
N GLU A 41 -4.67 -3.38 -8.67
CA GLU A 41 -5.00 -4.80 -8.73
C GLU A 41 -3.97 -5.66 -8.01
N GLN A 42 -2.69 -5.34 -8.19
CA GLN A 42 -1.61 -6.03 -7.48
C GLN A 42 -1.74 -5.85 -5.96
N ALA A 43 -2.03 -4.63 -5.54
CA ALA A 43 -2.18 -4.35 -4.11
C ALA A 43 -3.38 -5.09 -3.52
N ARG A 44 -4.50 -5.17 -4.26
CA ARG A 44 -5.68 -5.92 -3.80
C ARG A 44 -5.37 -7.40 -3.64
N ALA A 45 -4.65 -7.98 -4.61
CA ALA A 45 -4.29 -9.39 -4.56
C ALA A 45 -3.39 -9.69 -3.35
N GLN A 46 -2.41 -8.83 -3.10
CA GLN A 46 -1.54 -8.97 -1.93
C GLN A 46 -2.32 -8.83 -0.63
N LEU A 47 -3.26 -7.89 -0.58
CA LEU A 47 -4.07 -7.68 0.61
C LEU A 47 -4.95 -8.89 0.92
N GLU A 48 -5.51 -9.55 -0.12
CA GLU A 48 -6.28 -10.77 0.07
C GLU A 48 -5.47 -11.86 0.75
N VAL A 49 -4.22 -12.04 0.32
CA VAL A 49 -3.33 -13.03 0.94
C VAL A 49 -3.08 -12.69 2.40
N LEU A 50 -2.79 -11.42 2.68
CA LEU A 50 -2.54 -10.99 4.06
C LEU A 50 -3.78 -11.14 4.93
N GLN A 51 -4.96 -10.84 4.39
CA GLN A 51 -6.22 -11.00 5.12
C GLN A 51 -6.49 -12.45 5.47
N ALA A 52 -6.14 -13.37 4.58
CA ALA A 52 -6.29 -14.81 4.87
C ALA A 52 -5.34 -15.23 6.01
N ASP A 53 -4.11 -14.75 5.97
CA ASP A 53 -3.14 -15.03 7.03
C ASP A 53 -3.58 -14.43 8.37
N LEU A 54 -4.12 -13.22 8.35
CA LEU A 54 -4.64 -12.59 9.55
C LEU A 54 -5.83 -13.38 10.11
N ALA A 55 -6.70 -13.87 9.23
CA ALA A 55 -7.86 -14.65 9.63
C ALA A 55 -7.45 -15.95 10.34
N GLU A 56 -6.35 -16.57 9.90
CA GLU A 56 -5.83 -17.77 10.56
C GLU A 56 -5.41 -17.47 12.00
N PHE A 57 -4.69 -16.37 12.21
CA PHE A 57 -4.31 -16.00 13.57
C PHE A 57 -5.52 -15.65 14.43
N GLU A 58 -6.48 -14.93 13.83
CA GLU A 58 -7.72 -14.59 14.54
C GLU A 58 -8.48 -15.82 14.99
N GLY A 59 -8.54 -16.83 14.12
CA GLY A 59 -9.18 -18.09 14.47
C GLY A 59 -8.42 -18.86 15.54
N GLN A 60 -7.09 -18.88 15.44
CA GLN A 60 -6.24 -19.61 16.36
C GLN A 60 -6.28 -19.02 17.78
N TYR A 61 -6.30 -17.70 17.88
CA TYR A 61 -6.21 -17.01 19.17
C TYR A 61 -7.54 -16.41 19.64
N GLY A 62 -8.60 -16.55 18.85
CA GLY A 62 -9.94 -16.06 19.24
C GLY A 62 -10.02 -14.58 19.47
N MET A 63 -9.32 -13.78 18.65
CA MET A 63 -9.22 -12.34 18.85
C MET A 63 -9.12 -11.65 17.51
N ALA A 64 -9.74 -10.48 17.36
CA ALA A 64 -9.59 -9.67 16.16
C ALA A 64 -8.17 -9.11 16.09
N SER A 65 -7.63 -8.99 14.87
CA SER A 65 -6.27 -8.48 14.66
C SER A 65 -6.06 -7.09 15.23
N ASP A 66 -7.06 -6.21 15.14
CA ASP A 66 -6.95 -4.86 15.69
C ASP A 66 -6.82 -4.88 17.21
N ASP A 67 -7.57 -5.74 17.87
CA ASP A 67 -7.50 -5.89 19.34
C ASP A 67 -6.15 -6.47 19.75
N PHE A 68 -5.70 -7.48 19.03
CA PHE A 68 -4.38 -8.05 19.27
C PHE A 68 -3.28 -7.00 19.12
N TYR A 69 -3.33 -6.23 18.04
CA TYR A 69 -2.27 -5.27 17.73
C TYR A 69 -2.18 -4.17 18.79
N ARG A 70 -3.33 -3.70 19.29
CA ARG A 70 -3.34 -2.73 20.39
C ARG A 70 -2.63 -3.27 21.63
N ARG A 71 -2.92 -4.54 21.99
CA ARG A 71 -2.27 -5.19 23.13
C ARG A 71 -0.77 -5.39 22.90
N TYR A 72 -0.43 -5.77 21.68
CA TYR A 72 0.96 -5.98 21.30
C TYR A 72 1.77 -4.68 21.46
N GLN A 73 1.25 -3.59 20.95
CA GLN A 73 1.89 -2.28 21.05
C GLN A 73 1.99 -1.79 22.51
N ALA A 74 1.02 -2.17 23.32
CA ALA A 74 1.01 -1.80 24.73
C ALA A 74 1.91 -2.70 25.60
N GLY A 75 2.58 -3.68 24.99
CA GLY A 75 3.43 -4.61 25.73
C GLY A 75 2.67 -5.60 26.55
N GLN A 76 1.42 -5.88 26.21
CA GLN A 76 0.53 -6.77 26.97
C GLN A 76 0.50 -8.20 26.43
N THR A 77 1.35 -8.52 25.47
CA THR A 77 1.46 -9.87 24.92
C THR A 77 2.86 -10.42 25.22
N ASP A 78 3.01 -11.74 25.17
CA ASP A 78 4.35 -12.29 25.30
C ASP A 78 5.12 -12.22 23.96
N ASP A 79 6.36 -12.70 23.96
CA ASP A 79 7.28 -12.56 22.82
C ASP A 79 7.28 -13.75 21.87
N ARG A 80 6.22 -14.57 21.86
CA ARG A 80 6.20 -15.73 20.98
C ARG A 80 6.24 -15.28 19.51
N MET A 81 6.82 -16.13 18.68
CA MET A 81 7.00 -15.83 17.26
C MET A 81 5.69 -15.55 16.54
N ASP A 82 4.62 -16.27 16.88
CA ASP A 82 3.32 -16.03 16.26
C ASP A 82 2.88 -14.58 16.41
N PHE A 83 3.13 -13.99 17.57
CA PHE A 83 2.71 -12.60 17.82
C PHE A 83 3.58 -11.60 17.07
N VAL A 84 4.87 -11.89 16.93
CA VAL A 84 5.77 -11.07 16.12
C VAL A 84 5.32 -11.11 14.65
N GLU A 85 5.02 -12.29 14.15
CA GLU A 85 4.55 -12.47 12.78
C GLU A 85 3.19 -11.82 12.56
N TRP A 86 2.25 -12.02 13.48
CA TRP A 86 0.92 -11.43 13.40
C TRP A 86 0.99 -9.91 13.37
N ALA A 87 1.80 -9.31 14.24
CA ALA A 87 1.99 -7.86 14.26
C ALA A 87 2.56 -7.33 12.93
N ALA A 88 3.52 -8.06 12.35
CA ALA A 88 4.09 -7.69 11.05
C ALA A 88 3.01 -7.74 9.95
N LEU A 89 2.15 -8.74 9.96
CA LEU A 89 1.06 -8.85 8.99
C LEU A 89 0.07 -7.70 9.13
N VAL A 90 -0.25 -7.31 10.36
CA VAL A 90 -1.14 -6.17 10.61
C VAL A 90 -0.55 -4.90 9.99
N GLN A 91 0.74 -4.66 10.19
CA GLN A 91 1.42 -3.49 9.63
C GLN A 91 1.45 -3.52 8.11
N MET A 92 1.74 -4.69 7.53
CA MET A 92 1.77 -4.85 6.07
C MET A 92 0.40 -4.59 5.45
N ALA A 93 -0.66 -5.13 6.06
CA ALA A 93 -2.01 -4.94 5.58
C ALA A 93 -2.41 -3.45 5.65
N ALA A 94 -2.03 -2.77 6.73
CA ALA A 94 -2.33 -1.34 6.88
C ALA A 94 -1.66 -0.52 5.78
N ARG A 95 -0.40 -0.85 5.44
CA ARG A 95 0.32 -0.14 4.37
C ARG A 95 -0.31 -0.40 3.01
N LEU A 96 -0.75 -1.63 2.74
CA LEU A 96 -1.43 -1.94 1.48
C LEU A 96 -2.76 -1.22 1.36
N ARG A 97 -3.52 -1.14 2.45
CA ARG A 97 -4.79 -0.38 2.43
C ARG A 97 -4.55 1.09 2.16
N GLN A 98 -3.51 1.66 2.75
CA GLN A 98 -3.14 3.06 2.50
C GLN A 98 -2.73 3.25 1.05
N ARG A 99 -1.92 2.33 0.51
CA ARG A 99 -1.50 2.38 -0.89
C ARG A 99 -2.71 2.32 -1.83
N LEU A 100 -3.66 1.44 -1.53
CA LEU A 100 -4.88 1.34 -2.33
C LEU A 100 -5.70 2.62 -2.32
N ARG A 101 -5.83 3.25 -1.17
CA ARG A 101 -6.57 4.53 -1.11
C ARG A 101 -5.97 5.58 -2.02
N VAL A 102 -4.64 5.65 -2.08
CA VAL A 102 -3.95 6.57 -2.98
C VAL A 102 -4.19 6.18 -4.44
N LEU A 103 -4.00 4.89 -4.76
CA LEU A 103 -4.10 4.41 -6.14
C LEU A 103 -5.49 4.60 -6.75
N VAL A 104 -6.54 4.46 -5.96
CA VAL A 104 -7.92 4.60 -6.46
C VAL A 104 -8.48 6.00 -6.24
N GLY A 105 -7.59 6.97 -6.03
CA GLY A 105 -8.01 8.36 -5.90
C GLY A 105 -8.47 8.73 -4.50
N GLY A 106 -8.07 7.96 -3.51
CA GLY A 106 -8.49 8.20 -2.13
C GLY A 106 -7.87 9.42 -1.49
N ASN A 107 -7.02 10.14 -2.19
CA ASN A 107 -6.49 11.41 -1.74
C ASN A 107 -7.40 12.58 -2.14
N GLY A 108 -8.47 12.29 -2.85
CA GLY A 108 -9.46 13.28 -3.19
C GLY A 108 -10.30 13.63 -1.98
N PRO A 109 -11.01 14.71 -2.03
CA PRO A 109 -11.87 15.12 -0.93
C PRO A 109 -12.95 14.12 -0.65
#